data_a7e5a37426531986d46b74537105ece5
#
_entry.id   a7e5a37426531986d46b74537105ece5
#
_cell.length_a   1.000
_cell.length_b   1.000
_cell.length_c   1.000
_cell.angle_alpha   90.00
_cell.angle_beta   90.00
_cell.angle_gamma   90.00
#
_symmetry.space_group_name_H-M   'P 1'
#
loop_
_entity.id
_entity.type
_entity.pdbx_description
1 polymer ?
#
loop_
_entity_poly.entity_id
_entity_poly.type
_entity_poly.pdbx_seq_one_letter_code
_entity_poly.pdbx_strand_id
1 'polypeptide(L)'
;MGDVVAYSGSLRRLAVELGKVASDLRLLSMGPRAGLGEIALPTVQPGSSIMPGKANPSVPEMVNQVCFQVTGCDATVAAAAEAGQLELNVMMPVIAWNAIHASTILRQAMIVLRTRTADGIEANVERCRELLDKSSVVATALSPYIGYAAAAEIAKEALRTDRPIRAIVLERGLLDAGRLDTILSVEAMTQPGIPGRRKDE
;
A
#
# COMPACT_ATOMS: atom_id res chain seq x y z
N MET A 1 2.20 32.25 -16.04
CA MET A 1 1.36 31.05 -15.94
C MET A 1 2.14 29.83 -15.43
N GLY A 2 3.45 29.73 -15.73
CA GLY A 2 4.26 28.56 -15.33
C GLY A 2 4.19 28.17 -13.85
N ASP A 3 4.21 29.15 -12.94
CA ASP A 3 4.16 28.90 -11.50
C ASP A 3 2.81 28.28 -11.06
N VAL A 4 1.71 28.70 -11.69
CA VAL A 4 0.38 28.14 -11.38
C VAL A 4 0.26 26.70 -11.90
N VAL A 5 0.81 26.42 -13.07
CA VAL A 5 0.88 25.05 -13.63
C VAL A 5 1.77 24.17 -12.74
N ALA A 6 2.93 24.66 -12.29
CA ALA A 6 3.80 23.95 -11.38
C ALA A 6 3.12 23.65 -10.02
N TYR A 7 2.41 24.63 -9.47
CA TYR A 7 1.62 24.45 -8.25
C TYR A 7 0.55 23.39 -8.43
N SER A 8 -0.26 23.49 -9.47
CA SER A 8 -1.32 22.52 -9.78
C SER A 8 -0.76 21.12 -10.02
N GLY A 9 0.34 20.99 -10.76
CA GLY A 9 1.04 19.74 -10.97
C GLY A 9 1.57 19.11 -9.68
N SER A 10 1.95 19.93 -8.68
CA SER A 10 2.35 19.45 -7.35
C SER A 10 1.16 18.86 -6.59
N LEU A 11 -0.02 19.46 -6.68
CA LEU A 11 -1.24 18.92 -6.09
C LEU A 11 -1.64 17.59 -6.76
N ARG A 12 -1.55 17.51 -8.09
CA ARG A 12 -1.79 16.25 -8.82
C ARG A 12 -0.82 15.15 -8.38
N ARG A 13 0.48 15.46 -8.25
CA ARG A 13 1.48 14.50 -7.79
C ARG A 13 1.10 13.96 -6.41
N LEU A 14 0.77 14.85 -5.45
CA LEU A 14 0.30 14.44 -4.13
C LEU A 14 -0.96 13.58 -4.20
N ALA A 15 -1.92 13.93 -5.07
CA ALA A 15 -3.14 13.16 -5.26
C ALA A 15 -2.86 11.75 -5.80
N VAL A 16 -1.91 11.58 -6.72
CA VAL A 16 -1.51 10.27 -7.24
C VAL A 16 -0.93 9.39 -6.13
N GLU A 17 -0.01 9.94 -5.33
CA GLU A 17 0.61 9.21 -4.22
C GLU A 17 -0.41 8.85 -3.13
N LEU A 18 -1.27 9.80 -2.75
CA LEU A 18 -2.32 9.58 -1.76
C LEU A 18 -3.39 8.58 -2.24
N GLY A 19 -3.75 8.66 -3.52
CA GLY A 19 -4.68 7.73 -4.15
C GLY A 19 -4.15 6.30 -4.15
N LYS A 20 -2.84 6.12 -4.36
CA LYS A 20 -2.16 4.82 -4.24
C LYS A 20 -2.24 4.28 -2.81
N VAL A 21 -1.92 5.09 -1.81
CA VAL A 21 -2.04 4.71 -0.39
C VAL A 21 -3.47 4.32 -0.04
N ALA A 22 -4.46 5.11 -0.47
CA ALA A 22 -5.87 4.80 -0.23
C ALA A 22 -6.29 3.47 -0.88
N SER A 23 -5.79 3.17 -2.07
CA SER A 23 -6.06 1.91 -2.77
C SER A 23 -5.43 0.71 -2.06
N ASP A 24 -4.22 0.85 -1.52
CA ASP A 24 -3.56 -0.19 -0.73
C ASP A 24 -4.32 -0.47 0.58
N LEU A 25 -4.76 0.57 1.29
CA LEU A 25 -5.57 0.40 2.50
C LEU A 25 -6.86 -0.37 2.21
N ARG A 26 -7.51 -0.10 1.06
CA ARG A 26 -8.68 -0.86 0.61
C ARG A 26 -8.35 -2.32 0.35
N LEU A 27 -7.22 -2.59 -0.33
CA LEU A 27 -6.76 -3.94 -0.66
C LEU A 27 -6.41 -4.74 0.59
N LEU A 28 -5.60 -4.17 1.49
CA LEU A 28 -5.14 -4.82 2.72
C LEU A 28 -6.30 -5.13 3.69
N SER A 29 -7.33 -4.28 3.71
CA SER A 29 -8.51 -4.45 4.56
C SER A 29 -9.60 -5.35 3.97
N MET A 30 -9.41 -5.90 2.77
CA MET A 30 -10.38 -6.82 2.15
C MET A 30 -10.59 -8.07 2.99
N GLY A 31 -11.83 -8.40 3.25
CA GLY A 31 -12.17 -9.62 4.00
C GLY A 31 -13.52 -9.49 4.68
N PRO A 32 -13.68 -10.14 5.84
CA PRO A 32 -12.64 -10.75 6.70
C PRO A 32 -12.16 -12.14 6.30
N ARG A 33 -12.92 -12.89 5.52
CA ARG A 33 -12.61 -14.31 5.25
C ARG A 33 -12.06 -14.58 3.84
N ALA A 34 -12.52 -13.82 2.85
CA ALA A 34 -12.24 -14.07 1.43
C ALA A 34 -11.30 -13.04 0.79
N GLY A 35 -10.60 -12.27 1.57
CA GLY A 35 -9.64 -11.25 1.11
C GLY A 35 -8.31 -11.34 1.84
N LEU A 36 -7.43 -10.35 1.67
CA LEU A 36 -6.16 -10.28 2.37
C LEU A 36 -6.38 -10.22 3.88
N GLY A 37 -7.17 -9.25 4.34
CA GLY A 37 -7.55 -9.15 5.76
C GLY A 37 -6.38 -8.90 6.69
N GLU A 38 -5.30 -8.27 6.20
CA GLU A 38 -4.08 -8.02 6.97
C GLU A 38 -4.22 -6.87 7.97
N ILE A 39 -5.16 -5.94 7.66
CA ILE A 39 -5.49 -4.83 8.54
C ILE A 39 -7.01 -4.71 8.72
N ALA A 40 -7.42 -4.15 9.85
CA ALA A 40 -8.78 -3.67 10.08
C ALA A 40 -8.80 -2.14 10.06
N LEU A 41 -9.80 -1.57 9.38
CA LEU A 41 -10.04 -0.13 9.34
C LEU A 41 -11.23 0.23 10.22
N PRO A 42 -11.24 1.42 10.84
CA PRO A 42 -12.41 1.90 11.59
C PRO A 42 -13.67 1.92 10.72
N THR A 43 -14.76 1.35 11.21
CA THR A 43 -16.06 1.40 10.54
C THR A 43 -16.70 2.76 10.77
N VAL A 44 -16.90 3.54 9.72
CA VAL A 44 -17.49 4.89 9.80
C VAL A 44 -18.96 4.93 9.42
N GLN A 45 -19.45 3.89 8.74
CA GLN A 45 -20.86 3.75 8.35
C GLN A 45 -21.22 2.30 8.06
N PRO A 46 -22.51 1.90 8.11
CA PRO A 46 -22.95 0.61 7.63
C PRO A 46 -22.59 0.42 6.15
N GLY A 47 -22.02 -0.73 5.80
CA GLY A 47 -21.53 -0.98 4.45
C GLY A 47 -22.60 -1.32 3.43
N SER A 48 -23.80 -1.78 3.88
CA SER A 48 -24.89 -2.18 3.01
C SER A 48 -26.18 -2.32 3.80
N SER A 49 -27.31 -1.93 3.18
CA SER A 49 -28.64 -2.20 3.72
C SER A 49 -29.12 -3.64 3.50
N ILE A 50 -28.50 -4.37 2.58
CA ILE A 50 -28.90 -5.74 2.18
C ILE A 50 -28.03 -6.80 2.85
N MET A 51 -26.75 -6.49 3.15
CA MET A 51 -25.80 -7.43 3.73
C MET A 51 -25.46 -7.03 5.17
N PRO A 52 -26.11 -7.65 6.18
CA PRO A 52 -25.82 -7.36 7.59
C PRO A 52 -24.35 -7.62 7.94
N GLY A 53 -23.73 -6.70 8.67
CA GLY A 53 -22.34 -6.83 9.11
C GLY A 53 -21.29 -6.49 8.05
N LYS A 54 -21.67 -6.08 6.82
CA LYS A 54 -20.71 -5.60 5.83
C LYS A 54 -20.18 -4.23 6.25
N ALA A 55 -18.86 -4.10 6.30
CA ALA A 55 -18.15 -2.82 6.43
C ALA A 55 -17.41 -2.52 5.13
N ASN A 56 -17.52 -1.30 4.61
CA ASN A 56 -16.77 -0.84 3.44
C ASN A 56 -15.67 0.13 3.88
N PRO A 57 -14.53 0.17 3.20
CA PRO A 57 -13.47 1.15 3.42
C PRO A 57 -13.84 2.51 2.81
N SER A 58 -14.98 3.08 3.26
CA SER A 58 -15.62 4.23 2.60
C SER A 58 -14.75 5.49 2.60
N VAL A 59 -13.92 5.69 3.63
CA VAL A 59 -13.02 6.84 3.67
C VAL A 59 -11.91 6.71 2.62
N PRO A 60 -11.15 5.62 2.51
CA PRO A 60 -10.25 5.42 1.38
C PRO A 60 -10.91 5.51 0.00
N GLU A 61 -12.15 5.02 -0.15
CA GLU A 61 -12.93 5.16 -1.39
C GLU A 61 -13.20 6.63 -1.73
N MET A 62 -13.61 7.43 -0.76
CA MET A 62 -13.81 8.87 -0.91
C MET A 62 -12.51 9.57 -1.29
N VAL A 63 -11.39 9.21 -0.64
CA VAL A 63 -10.06 9.78 -0.95
C VAL A 63 -9.67 9.50 -2.40
N ASN A 64 -9.88 8.30 -2.91
CA ASN A 64 -9.64 8.00 -4.33
C ASN A 64 -10.45 8.92 -5.26
N GLN A 65 -11.73 9.15 -4.96
CA GLN A 65 -12.58 10.03 -5.77
C GLN A 65 -12.09 11.48 -5.73
N VAL A 66 -11.67 11.98 -4.56
CA VAL A 66 -11.06 13.31 -4.44
C VAL A 66 -9.77 13.40 -5.26
N CYS A 67 -8.92 12.38 -5.24
CA CYS A 67 -7.69 12.34 -6.04
C CYS A 67 -7.97 12.39 -7.55
N PHE A 68 -9.03 11.71 -8.02
CA PHE A 68 -9.45 11.78 -9.41
C PHE A 68 -9.92 13.20 -9.78
N GLN A 69 -10.69 13.85 -8.90
CA GLN A 69 -11.15 15.23 -9.11
C GLN A 69 -9.98 16.21 -9.16
N VAL A 70 -8.99 16.09 -8.27
CA VAL A 70 -7.78 16.92 -8.28
C VAL A 70 -6.99 16.78 -9.58
N THR A 71 -6.90 15.55 -10.11
CA THR A 71 -6.27 15.30 -11.42
C THR A 71 -7.00 15.98 -12.55
N GLY A 72 -8.33 15.99 -12.52
CA GLY A 72 -9.16 16.72 -13.49
C GLY A 72 -9.00 18.25 -13.39
N CYS A 73 -8.89 18.78 -12.17
CA CYS A 73 -8.60 20.19 -11.94
C CYS A 73 -7.24 20.61 -12.53
N ASP A 74 -6.20 19.78 -12.35
CA ASP A 74 -4.86 20.05 -12.91
C ASP A 74 -4.90 20.10 -14.45
N ALA A 75 -5.58 19.19 -15.09
CA ALA A 75 -5.76 19.22 -16.55
C ALA A 75 -6.44 20.50 -17.03
N THR A 76 -7.46 20.96 -16.29
CA THR A 76 -8.14 22.23 -16.59
C THR A 76 -7.22 23.44 -16.42
N VAL A 77 -6.42 23.47 -15.34
CA VAL A 77 -5.43 24.54 -15.09
C VAL A 77 -4.40 24.59 -16.22
N ALA A 78 -3.87 23.45 -16.63
CA ALA A 78 -2.88 23.38 -17.71
C ALA A 78 -3.44 23.90 -19.05
N ALA A 79 -4.63 23.45 -19.45
CA ALA A 79 -5.29 23.90 -20.67
C ALA A 79 -5.62 25.41 -20.64
N ALA A 80 -6.10 25.91 -19.52
CA ALA A 80 -6.44 27.32 -19.36
C ALA A 80 -5.17 28.21 -19.31
N ALA A 81 -4.06 27.70 -18.78
CA ALA A 81 -2.80 28.42 -18.79
C ALA A 81 -2.21 28.55 -20.21
N GLU A 82 -2.35 27.50 -21.05
CA GLU A 82 -1.94 27.51 -22.47
C GLU A 82 -2.74 28.49 -23.30
N ALA A 83 -4.02 28.69 -22.98
CA ALA A 83 -4.95 29.54 -23.74
C ALA A 83 -4.66 31.05 -23.65
N GLY A 84 -3.57 31.47 -23.01
CA GLY A 84 -3.12 32.87 -22.99
C GLY A 84 -2.76 33.34 -24.40
N GLN A 85 -3.05 34.63 -24.68
CA GLN A 85 -2.73 35.27 -25.94
C GLN A 85 -1.78 36.44 -25.70
N LEU A 86 -0.60 36.39 -26.30
CA LEU A 86 0.49 37.35 -26.07
C LEU A 86 0.73 37.52 -24.55
N GLU A 87 0.60 38.73 -24.04
CA GLU A 87 0.88 39.06 -22.63
C GLU A 87 -0.39 38.99 -21.72
N LEU A 88 -1.52 38.49 -22.23
CA LEU A 88 -2.77 38.42 -21.51
C LEU A 88 -3.35 37.02 -21.46
N ASN A 89 -3.79 36.59 -20.28
CA ASN A 89 -4.57 35.38 -20.12
C ASN A 89 -5.91 35.69 -19.43
N VAL A 90 -7.00 35.62 -20.20
CA VAL A 90 -8.37 35.88 -19.71
C VAL A 90 -8.99 34.65 -19.02
N MET A 91 -8.33 33.50 -18.96
CA MET A 91 -8.82 32.27 -18.34
C MET A 91 -8.52 32.18 -16.83
N MET A 92 -8.05 33.28 -16.22
CA MET A 92 -7.72 33.35 -14.78
C MET A 92 -8.84 32.88 -13.86
N PRO A 93 -10.15 33.17 -14.10
CA PRO A 93 -11.21 32.73 -13.22
C PRO A 93 -11.30 31.20 -13.09
N VAL A 94 -11.22 30.46 -14.21
CA VAL A 94 -11.26 28.99 -14.17
C VAL A 94 -9.98 28.38 -13.60
N ILE A 95 -8.84 29.02 -13.82
CA ILE A 95 -7.56 28.63 -13.20
C ILE A 95 -7.67 28.75 -11.67
N ALA A 96 -8.09 29.93 -11.18
CA ALA A 96 -8.21 30.19 -9.74
C ALA A 96 -9.22 29.21 -9.09
N TRP A 97 -10.39 29.02 -9.73
CA TRP A 97 -11.39 28.08 -9.24
C TRP A 97 -10.81 26.67 -9.06
N ASN A 98 -10.19 26.11 -10.10
CA ASN A 98 -9.70 24.74 -10.06
C ASN A 98 -8.52 24.57 -9.08
N ALA A 99 -7.58 25.51 -9.02
CA ALA A 99 -6.44 25.46 -8.10
C ALA A 99 -6.89 25.54 -6.63
N ILE A 100 -7.79 26.46 -6.29
CA ILE A 100 -8.33 26.62 -4.92
C ILE A 100 -9.20 25.42 -4.54
N HIS A 101 -10.09 24.99 -5.44
CA HIS A 101 -10.96 23.83 -5.22
C HIS A 101 -10.13 22.56 -4.97
N ALA A 102 -9.17 22.27 -5.84
CA ALA A 102 -8.26 21.11 -5.69
C ALA A 102 -7.53 21.12 -4.35
N SER A 103 -6.94 22.26 -3.95
CA SER A 103 -6.26 22.41 -2.67
C SER A 103 -7.19 22.15 -1.49
N THR A 104 -8.40 22.72 -1.56
CA THR A 104 -9.39 22.64 -0.48
C THR A 104 -9.85 21.20 -0.27
N ILE A 105 -10.30 20.53 -1.33
CA ILE A 105 -10.82 19.15 -1.22
C ILE A 105 -9.72 18.16 -0.84
N LEU A 106 -8.50 18.31 -1.38
CA LEU A 106 -7.38 17.43 -1.06
C LEU A 106 -6.97 17.58 0.41
N ARG A 107 -6.88 18.82 0.92
CA ARG A 107 -6.62 19.09 2.34
C ARG A 107 -7.67 18.42 3.24
N GLN A 108 -8.95 18.54 2.92
CA GLN A 108 -10.03 17.94 3.72
C GLN A 108 -9.97 16.41 3.65
N ALA A 109 -9.70 15.84 2.48
CA ALA A 109 -9.56 14.39 2.31
C ALA A 109 -8.40 13.83 3.17
N MET A 110 -7.26 14.52 3.23
CA MET A 110 -6.13 14.12 4.09
C MET A 110 -6.48 14.16 5.57
N ILE A 111 -7.20 15.19 6.03
CA ILE A 111 -7.65 15.29 7.43
C ILE A 111 -8.58 14.12 7.77
N VAL A 112 -9.57 13.85 6.91
CA VAL A 112 -10.54 12.77 7.11
C VAL A 112 -9.85 11.40 7.05
N LEU A 113 -8.93 11.19 6.10
CA LEU A 113 -8.16 9.95 6.01
C LEU A 113 -7.37 9.69 7.28
N ARG A 114 -6.68 10.71 7.80
CA ARG A 114 -5.94 10.59 9.05
C ARG A 114 -6.88 10.24 10.21
N THR A 115 -7.88 11.09 10.48
CA THR A 115 -8.67 11.02 11.71
C THR A 115 -9.71 9.91 11.72
N ARG A 116 -10.14 9.42 10.54
CA ARG A 116 -11.20 8.41 10.42
C ARG A 116 -10.69 7.07 9.87
N THR A 117 -9.40 6.99 9.53
CA THR A 117 -8.80 5.75 9.04
C THR A 117 -7.44 5.51 9.69
N ALA A 118 -6.42 6.34 9.41
CA ALA A 118 -5.05 6.08 9.79
C ALA A 118 -4.86 5.98 11.32
N ASP A 119 -5.46 6.88 12.09
CA ASP A 119 -5.35 6.92 13.56
C ASP A 119 -5.98 5.68 14.25
N GLY A 120 -6.76 4.86 13.52
CA GLY A 120 -7.43 3.67 14.06
C GLY A 120 -7.20 2.40 13.26
N ILE A 121 -6.11 2.32 12.49
CA ILE A 121 -5.71 1.07 11.81
C ILE A 121 -5.23 0.07 12.83
N GLU A 122 -5.77 -1.15 12.76
CA GLU A 122 -5.32 -2.29 13.56
C GLU A 122 -4.73 -3.37 12.66
N ALA A 123 -3.58 -3.93 13.04
CA ALA A 123 -2.97 -5.04 12.33
C ALA A 123 -3.61 -6.37 12.73
N ASN A 124 -3.98 -7.20 11.75
CA ASN A 124 -4.34 -8.59 11.99
C ASN A 124 -3.06 -9.45 11.96
N VAL A 125 -2.37 -9.49 13.08
CA VAL A 125 -1.03 -10.11 13.21
C VAL A 125 -1.06 -11.60 12.84
N GLU A 126 -2.10 -12.32 13.22
CA GLU A 126 -2.23 -13.75 12.91
C GLU A 126 -2.38 -13.96 11.40
N ARG A 127 -3.22 -13.15 10.76
CA ARG A 127 -3.42 -13.23 9.31
C ARG A 127 -2.16 -12.86 8.53
N CYS A 128 -1.46 -11.82 8.95
CA CYS A 128 -0.16 -11.46 8.36
C CYS A 128 0.84 -12.61 8.46
N ARG A 129 0.91 -13.28 9.62
CA ARG A 129 1.79 -14.44 9.83
C ARG A 129 1.40 -15.61 8.94
N GLU A 130 0.11 -15.97 8.85
CA GLU A 130 -0.36 -17.02 7.96
C GLU A 130 0.02 -16.78 6.50
N LEU A 131 -0.14 -15.54 6.01
CA LEU A 131 0.20 -15.19 4.64
C LEU A 131 1.71 -15.21 4.40
N LEU A 132 2.49 -14.75 5.37
CA LEU A 132 3.96 -14.81 5.31
C LEU A 132 4.45 -16.27 5.27
N ASP A 133 3.93 -17.14 6.14
CA ASP A 133 4.31 -18.55 6.21
C ASP A 133 4.00 -19.31 4.91
N LYS A 134 2.96 -18.90 4.18
CA LYS A 134 2.61 -19.44 2.86
C LYS A 134 3.40 -18.82 1.71
N SER A 135 4.08 -17.71 1.96
CA SER A 135 4.81 -16.99 0.91
C SER A 135 6.11 -17.69 0.55
N SER A 136 6.35 -17.86 -0.76
CA SER A 136 7.63 -18.36 -1.27
C SER A 136 8.78 -17.33 -1.14
N VAL A 137 8.48 -16.07 -0.83
CA VAL A 137 9.46 -14.99 -0.68
C VAL A 137 10.45 -15.29 0.44
N VAL A 138 10.04 -15.98 1.50
CA VAL A 138 10.90 -16.35 2.63
C VAL A 138 12.07 -17.25 2.22
N ALA A 139 11.99 -17.97 1.09
CA ALA A 139 13.11 -18.76 0.56
C ALA A 139 14.34 -17.90 0.22
N THR A 140 14.13 -16.62 -0.10
CA THR A 140 15.24 -15.69 -0.38
C THR A 140 16.15 -15.51 0.83
N ALA A 141 15.59 -15.48 2.04
CA ALA A 141 16.34 -15.36 3.28
C ALA A 141 17.23 -16.59 3.55
N LEU A 142 16.89 -17.75 2.97
CA LEU A 142 17.64 -19.00 3.12
C LEU A 142 18.83 -19.12 2.14
N SER A 143 18.79 -18.41 1.01
CA SER A 143 19.80 -18.52 -0.05
C SER A 143 21.23 -18.33 0.43
N PRO A 144 21.57 -17.42 1.37
CA PRO A 144 22.93 -17.29 1.89
C PRO A 144 23.43 -18.50 2.68
N TYR A 145 22.54 -19.36 3.17
CA TYR A 145 22.85 -20.49 4.05
C TYR A 145 22.85 -21.84 3.33
N ILE A 146 21.90 -22.05 2.44
CA ILE A 146 21.72 -23.33 1.73
C ILE A 146 22.05 -23.25 0.23
N GLY A 147 22.41 -22.06 -0.25
CA GLY A 147 22.68 -21.79 -1.66
C GLY A 147 21.41 -21.53 -2.48
N TYR A 148 21.58 -20.80 -3.57
CA TYR A 148 20.47 -20.38 -4.44
C TYR A 148 19.69 -21.57 -5.05
N ALA A 149 20.43 -22.59 -5.54
CA ALA A 149 19.79 -23.74 -6.20
C ALA A 149 18.86 -24.50 -5.25
N ALA A 150 19.32 -24.79 -4.02
CA ALA A 150 18.51 -25.48 -3.02
C ALA A 150 17.31 -24.64 -2.57
N ALA A 151 17.51 -23.33 -2.36
CA ALA A 151 16.44 -22.41 -2.02
C ALA A 151 15.36 -22.33 -3.12
N ALA A 152 15.77 -22.31 -4.39
CA ALA A 152 14.86 -22.31 -5.54
C ALA A 152 14.05 -23.61 -5.67
N GLU A 153 14.67 -24.78 -5.40
CA GLU A 153 13.95 -26.05 -5.40
C GLU A 153 12.91 -26.13 -4.28
N ILE A 154 13.27 -25.68 -3.07
CA ILE A 154 12.36 -25.62 -1.93
C ILE A 154 11.16 -24.71 -2.24
N ALA A 155 11.41 -23.52 -2.81
CA ALA A 155 10.34 -22.61 -3.20
C ALA A 155 9.40 -23.24 -4.22
N LYS A 156 9.92 -23.94 -5.25
CA LYS A 156 9.10 -24.65 -6.24
C LYS A 156 8.31 -25.80 -5.61
N GLU A 157 8.91 -26.55 -4.69
CA GLU A 157 8.20 -27.61 -3.98
C GLU A 157 7.09 -27.06 -3.10
N ALA A 158 7.36 -25.99 -2.35
CA ALA A 158 6.36 -25.31 -1.51
C ALA A 158 5.13 -24.88 -2.34
N LEU A 159 5.35 -24.24 -3.49
CA LEU A 159 4.29 -23.84 -4.41
C LEU A 159 3.49 -25.03 -4.98
N ARG A 160 4.17 -26.12 -5.32
CA ARG A 160 3.53 -27.31 -5.90
C ARG A 160 2.72 -28.11 -4.88
N THR A 161 3.17 -28.13 -3.61
CA THR A 161 2.61 -28.98 -2.56
C THR A 161 1.75 -28.25 -1.54
N ASP A 162 1.65 -26.91 -1.65
CA ASP A 162 1.00 -26.01 -0.68
C ASP A 162 1.53 -26.20 0.75
N ARG A 163 2.84 -26.52 0.88
CA ARG A 163 3.51 -26.73 2.16
C ARG A 163 4.37 -25.53 2.53
N PRO A 164 4.41 -25.15 3.82
CA PRO A 164 5.30 -24.08 4.28
C PRO A 164 6.78 -24.43 4.00
N ILE A 165 7.55 -23.45 3.54
CA ILE A 165 8.99 -23.58 3.28
C ILE A 165 9.74 -24.13 4.52
N ARG A 166 9.37 -23.64 5.70
CA ARG A 166 9.90 -24.12 6.98
C ARG A 166 9.81 -25.63 7.14
N ALA A 167 8.66 -26.21 6.84
CA ALA A 167 8.44 -27.67 6.97
C ALA A 167 9.37 -28.47 6.02
N ILE A 168 9.51 -28.00 4.78
CA ILE A 168 10.34 -28.66 3.76
C ILE A 168 11.84 -28.61 4.15
N VAL A 169 12.31 -27.44 4.65
CA VAL A 169 13.71 -27.26 5.08
C VAL A 169 14.05 -28.18 6.23
N LEU A 170 13.17 -28.30 7.23
CA LEU A 170 13.38 -29.21 8.39
C LEU A 170 13.36 -30.69 7.96
N GLU A 171 12.43 -31.09 7.12
CA GLU A 171 12.33 -32.48 6.61
C GLU A 171 13.58 -32.87 5.81
N ARG A 172 14.13 -31.94 5.02
CA ARG A 172 15.36 -32.17 4.26
C ARG A 172 16.65 -32.07 5.11
N GLY A 173 16.54 -31.71 6.39
CA GLY A 173 17.67 -31.57 7.30
C GLY A 173 18.70 -30.52 6.89
N LEU A 174 18.29 -29.50 6.14
CA LEU A 174 19.19 -28.46 5.61
C LEU A 174 19.59 -27.44 6.66
N LEU A 175 18.73 -27.18 7.63
CA LEU A 175 18.97 -26.30 8.78
C LEU A 175 18.23 -26.87 10.00
N ASP A 176 18.77 -26.63 11.19
CA ASP A 176 18.05 -26.92 12.43
C ASP A 176 16.95 -25.88 12.72
N ALA A 177 16.01 -26.25 13.59
CA ALA A 177 14.85 -25.44 13.89
C ALA A 177 15.24 -24.06 14.49
N GLY A 178 16.22 -24.02 15.38
CA GLY A 178 16.64 -22.77 16.04
C GLY A 178 17.28 -21.79 15.05
N ARG A 179 18.13 -22.32 14.15
CA ARG A 179 18.74 -21.49 13.10
C ARG A 179 17.70 -20.98 12.12
N LEU A 180 16.75 -21.82 11.75
CA LEU A 180 15.67 -21.47 10.85
C LEU A 180 14.76 -20.40 11.44
N ASP A 181 14.39 -20.49 12.73
CA ASP A 181 13.61 -19.47 13.42
C ASP A 181 14.32 -18.12 13.47
N THR A 182 15.64 -18.15 13.68
CA THR A 182 16.44 -16.92 13.66
C THR A 182 16.46 -16.25 12.29
N ILE A 183 16.64 -17.02 11.21
CA ILE A 183 16.73 -16.51 9.84
C ILE A 183 15.36 -16.01 9.35
N LEU A 184 14.28 -16.74 9.64
CA LEU A 184 12.93 -16.43 9.17
C LEU A 184 12.15 -15.57 10.15
N SER A 185 12.78 -15.02 11.19
CA SER A 185 12.11 -14.04 12.06
C SER A 185 11.80 -12.75 11.28
N VAL A 186 10.66 -12.14 11.58
CA VAL A 186 10.26 -10.85 10.97
C VAL A 186 11.34 -9.80 11.22
N GLU A 187 11.92 -9.78 12.42
CA GLU A 187 12.98 -8.87 12.82
C GLU A 187 14.21 -9.02 11.93
N ALA A 188 14.68 -10.27 11.70
CA ALA A 188 15.84 -10.52 10.86
C ALA A 188 15.60 -10.17 9.39
N MET A 189 14.41 -10.47 8.86
CA MET A 189 14.06 -10.21 7.45
C MET A 189 13.79 -8.74 7.14
N THR A 190 13.47 -7.91 8.14
CA THR A 190 13.21 -6.48 7.97
C THR A 190 14.41 -5.58 8.27
N GLN A 191 15.52 -6.14 8.75
CA GLN A 191 16.78 -5.41 8.95
C GLN A 191 17.66 -5.47 7.70
N PRO A 192 18.43 -4.40 7.40
CA PRO A 192 19.42 -4.43 6.33
C PRO A 192 20.51 -5.50 6.60
N GLY A 193 20.91 -6.24 5.57
CA GLY A 193 21.97 -7.25 5.66
C GLY A 193 21.46 -8.65 5.34
N ILE A 194 22.20 -9.66 5.80
CA ILE A 194 21.84 -11.08 5.66
C ILE A 194 21.00 -11.49 6.87
N PRO A 195 19.72 -11.90 6.69
CA PRO A 195 18.87 -12.29 7.81
C PRO A 195 19.50 -13.34 8.72
N GLY A 196 19.49 -13.12 10.03
CA GLY A 196 20.04 -14.06 11.01
C GLY A 196 21.58 -14.13 11.10
N ARG A 197 22.31 -13.27 10.39
CA ARG A 197 23.75 -13.10 10.55
C ARG A 197 24.04 -12.09 11.67
N ARG A 198 24.98 -12.42 12.58
CA ARG A 198 25.42 -11.44 13.58
C ARG A 198 26.25 -10.34 12.93
N LYS A 199 26.16 -9.11 13.45
CA LYS A 199 26.90 -7.94 12.93
C LYS A 199 28.43 -8.10 13.01
N ASP A 200 28.90 -9.04 13.79
CA ASP A 200 30.32 -9.28 14.04
C ASP A 200 30.91 -10.47 13.22
N GLU A 201 30.12 -11.08 12.34
CA GLU A 201 30.50 -12.09 11.35
C GLU A 201 30.52 -11.50 9.93
#